data_60244137f729ae4be4644cf12865c52e
#
_entry.id   60244137f729ae4be4644cf12865c52e
#
_cell.length_a   1.000
_cell.length_b   1.000
_cell.length_c   1.000
_cell.angle_alpha   90.00
_cell.angle_beta   90.00
_cell.angle_gamma   90.00
#
_symmetry.space_group_name_H-M   'P 1'
#
loop_
_entity.id
_entity.type
_entity.pdbx_description
1 polymer ?
#
loop_
_entity_poly.entity_id
_entity_poly.type
_entity_poly.pdbx_seq_one_letter_code
_entity_poly.pdbx_strand_id
1 'polypeptide(L)'
;DLGGDGFTALLLNRYQSGSVGRLVTVDDDGEEIASLDVAEEVRDVSACGRYLSVLYADRLVVYNRQLQAYATLHGPEHTREVLTRADGSVLMIGADSAELFLP
;
A
#
# COMPACT_ATOMS: atom_id res chain seq x y z
N ASP A 1 3.45 -3.94 -8.48
CA ASP A 1 4.68 -3.19 -8.54
C ASP A 1 4.86 -2.33 -7.29
N LEU A 2 6.06 -2.33 -6.73
CA LEU A 2 6.38 -1.60 -5.50
C LEU A 2 7.18 -0.32 -5.76
N GLY A 3 7.44 0.01 -7.00
CA GLY A 3 8.19 1.21 -7.38
C GLY A 3 7.26 2.32 -7.86
N GLY A 4 7.39 3.50 -7.25
CA GLY A 4 6.75 4.72 -7.69
C GLY A 4 7.76 5.71 -8.26
N ASP A 5 7.35 6.97 -8.41
CA ASP A 5 8.22 8.04 -8.89
C ASP A 5 9.17 8.50 -7.78
N GLY A 6 10.44 8.15 -7.91
CA GLY A 6 11.48 8.53 -6.96
C GLY A 6 11.45 7.76 -5.64
N PHE A 7 10.72 6.65 -5.57
CA PHE A 7 10.72 5.81 -4.36
C PHE A 7 10.41 4.36 -4.67
N THR A 8 10.77 3.49 -3.74
CA THR A 8 10.38 2.08 -3.73
C THR A 8 9.82 1.74 -2.35
N ALA A 9 8.74 0.98 -2.32
CA ALA A 9 8.15 0.50 -1.08
C ALA A 9 8.66 -0.89 -0.74
N LEU A 10 8.95 -1.12 0.54
CA LEU A 10 9.40 -2.41 1.05
C LEU A 10 8.50 -2.80 2.21
N LEU A 11 8.06 -4.06 2.23
CA LEU A 11 7.35 -4.62 3.37
C LEU A 11 8.27 -5.59 4.08
N LEU A 12 8.67 -5.24 5.28
CA LEU A 12 9.57 -6.05 6.10
C LEU A 12 8.75 -6.79 7.14
N ASN A 13 8.85 -8.11 7.15
CA ASN A 13 8.18 -8.94 8.14
C ASN A 13 9.04 -9.07 9.38
N ARG A 14 8.42 -8.87 10.55
CA ARG A 14 9.07 -9.08 11.84
C ARG A 14 8.38 -10.22 12.58
N TYR A 15 9.18 -11.09 13.18
CA TYR A 15 8.70 -12.23 13.94
C TYR A 15 8.55 -11.92 15.44
N GLN A 16 8.46 -10.65 15.80
CA GLN A 16 8.23 -10.26 17.20
C GLN A 16 6.74 -10.17 17.48
N SER A 17 6.34 -10.60 18.68
CA SER A 17 4.93 -10.58 19.06
C SER A 17 4.35 -9.17 19.01
N GLY A 18 3.16 -9.04 18.41
CA GLY A 18 2.45 -7.78 18.30
C GLY A 18 2.77 -6.95 17.05
N SER A 19 3.71 -7.42 16.22
CA SER A 19 4.02 -6.73 14.96
C SER A 19 4.02 -7.71 13.81
N VAL A 20 3.22 -7.43 12.78
CA VAL A 20 3.16 -8.25 11.56
C VAL A 20 4.21 -7.81 10.56
N GLY A 21 4.60 -6.55 10.56
CA GLY A 21 5.62 -6.07 9.65
C GLY A 21 5.91 -4.58 9.80
N ARG A 22 6.79 -4.11 8.95
CA ARG A 22 7.11 -2.70 8.83
C ARG A 22 7.09 -2.31 7.35
N LEU A 23 6.35 -1.28 7.04
CA LEU A 23 6.31 -0.70 5.70
C LEU A 23 7.34 0.42 5.64
N VAL A 24 8.21 0.39 4.65
CA VAL A 24 9.30 1.36 4.49
C VAL A 24 9.30 1.87 3.07
N THR A 25 9.50 3.17 2.89
CA THR A 25 9.78 3.74 1.58
C THR A 25 11.22 4.24 1.54
N VAL A 26 11.88 3.97 0.42
CA VAL A 26 13.27 4.40 0.18
C VAL A 26 13.34 5.21 -1.10
N ASP A 27 14.30 6.11 -1.20
CA ASP A 27 14.51 6.90 -2.41
C ASP A 27 15.39 6.14 -3.41
N ASP A 28 15.74 6.79 -4.53
CA ASP A 28 16.54 6.17 -5.60
C ASP A 28 17.98 5.88 -5.16
N ASP A 29 18.45 6.50 -4.08
CA ASP A 29 19.76 6.24 -3.51
C ASP A 29 19.74 5.14 -2.43
N GLY A 30 18.56 4.60 -2.15
CA GLY A 30 18.37 3.56 -1.13
C GLY A 30 18.22 4.12 0.29
N GLU A 31 18.07 5.43 0.45
CA GLU A 31 17.86 6.04 1.75
C GLU A 31 16.40 6.02 2.15
N GLU A 32 16.14 5.75 3.43
CA GLU A 32 14.79 5.68 3.97
C GLU A 32 14.11 7.05 3.90
N ILE A 33 12.93 7.10 3.28
CA ILE A 33 12.08 8.30 3.28
C ILE A 33 11.18 8.27 4.52
N ALA A 34 10.52 7.15 4.77
CA ALA A 34 9.58 6.98 5.88
C ALA A 34 9.43 5.51 6.24
N SER A 35 8.93 5.26 7.44
CA SER A 35 8.59 3.92 7.88
C SER A 35 7.31 3.94 8.73
N LEU A 36 6.58 2.83 8.68
CA LEU A 36 5.32 2.66 9.40
C LEU A 36 5.25 1.23 9.92
N ASP A 37 5.08 1.08 11.24
CA ASP A 37 4.85 -0.24 11.82
C ASP A 37 3.44 -0.69 11.50
N VAL A 38 3.30 -1.93 11.01
CA VAL A 38 2.04 -2.51 10.60
C VAL A 38 1.74 -3.68 11.52
N ALA A 39 0.71 -3.53 12.34
CA ALA A 39 0.26 -4.56 13.27
C ALA A 39 -0.81 -5.47 12.65
N GLU A 40 -1.16 -5.24 11.41
CA GLU A 40 -2.22 -5.96 10.71
C GLU A 40 -1.65 -6.72 9.51
N GLU A 41 -2.36 -7.76 9.11
CA GLU A 41 -2.01 -8.49 7.89
C GLU A 41 -2.17 -7.59 6.66
N VAL A 42 -1.13 -7.53 5.86
CA VAL A 42 -1.14 -6.85 4.57
C VAL A 42 -1.38 -7.89 3.49
N ARG A 43 -2.45 -7.71 2.73
CA ARG A 43 -2.83 -8.65 1.67
C ARG A 43 -2.17 -8.33 0.34
N ASP A 44 -1.99 -7.06 0.05
CA ASP A 44 -1.34 -6.63 -1.18
C ASP A 44 -0.82 -5.20 -1.05
N VAL A 45 0.19 -4.87 -1.84
CA VAL A 45 0.80 -3.54 -1.89
C VAL A 45 1.09 -3.21 -3.35
N SER A 46 0.80 -1.99 -3.74
CA SER A 46 1.08 -1.51 -5.09
C SER A 46 1.47 -0.03 -5.06
N ALA A 47 2.47 0.35 -5.83
CA ALA A 47 2.91 1.73 -5.94
C ALA A 47 2.93 2.19 -7.38
N CYS A 48 2.56 3.44 -7.60
CA CYS A 48 2.66 4.09 -8.91
C CYS A 48 2.62 5.61 -8.73
N GLY A 49 3.43 6.32 -9.50
CA GLY A 49 3.49 7.76 -9.38
C GLY A 49 3.95 8.17 -7.99
N ARG A 50 3.17 8.98 -7.33
CA ARG A 50 3.46 9.48 -5.97
C ARG A 50 2.75 8.71 -4.88
N TYR A 51 2.05 7.63 -5.22
CA TYR A 51 1.11 6.96 -4.33
C TYR A 51 1.46 5.51 -4.10
N LEU A 52 1.11 5.04 -2.93
CA LEU A 52 1.28 3.66 -2.49
C LEU A 52 -0.04 3.18 -1.92
N SER A 53 -0.57 2.08 -2.44
CA SER A 53 -1.80 1.47 -1.94
C SER A 53 -1.48 0.23 -1.14
N VAL A 54 -2.06 0.13 0.05
CA VAL A 54 -1.90 -1.03 0.92
C VAL A 54 -3.27 -1.61 1.21
N LEU A 55 -3.45 -2.87 0.83
CA LEU A 55 -4.69 -3.60 1.11
C LEU A 55 -4.52 -4.38 2.40
N TYR A 56 -5.28 -3.99 3.42
CA TYR A 56 -5.41 -4.71 4.67
C TYR A 56 -6.63 -5.65 4.62
N ALA A 57 -6.85 -6.40 5.69
CA ALA A 57 -7.97 -7.33 5.75
C ALA A 57 -9.34 -6.62 5.69
N ASP A 58 -9.45 -5.43 6.27
CA ASP A 58 -10.71 -4.70 6.44
C ASP A 58 -10.76 -3.36 5.71
N ARG A 59 -9.68 -2.92 5.08
CA ARG A 59 -9.64 -1.62 4.42
C ARG A 59 -8.52 -1.54 3.40
N LEU A 60 -8.67 -0.57 2.51
CA LEU A 60 -7.64 -0.13 1.58
C LEU A 60 -7.19 1.27 2.00
N VAL A 61 -5.89 1.48 2.14
CA VAL A 61 -5.33 2.80 2.44
C VAL A 61 -4.38 3.22 1.33
N VAL A 62 -4.56 4.43 0.84
CA VAL A 62 -3.65 5.05 -0.13
C VAL A 62 -2.76 6.02 0.65
N TYR A 63 -1.46 5.80 0.57
CA TYR A 63 -0.44 6.63 1.22
C TYR A 63 0.33 7.43 0.18
N ASN A 64 0.93 8.53 0.61
CA ASN A 64 2.00 9.17 -0.15
C ASN A 64 3.35 8.49 0.19
N ARG A 65 4.44 8.96 -0.42
CA ARG A 65 5.76 8.35 -0.19
C ARG A 65 6.29 8.57 1.23
N GLN A 66 5.77 9.56 1.96
CA GLN A 66 6.08 9.76 3.38
C GLN A 66 5.21 8.90 4.29
N LEU A 67 4.43 7.99 3.74
CA LEU A 67 3.52 7.09 4.46
C LEU A 67 2.47 7.82 5.28
N GLN A 68 2.04 8.96 4.77
CA GLN A 68 0.88 9.67 5.29
C GLN A 68 -0.36 9.21 4.54
N ALA A 69 -1.41 8.89 5.27
CA ALA A 69 -2.65 8.42 4.67
C ALA A 69 -3.30 9.54 3.85
N TYR A 70 -3.53 9.26 2.57
CA TYR A 70 -4.17 10.17 1.64
C TYR A 70 -5.68 9.88 1.54
N ALA A 71 -6.04 8.61 1.48
CA ALA A 71 -7.42 8.16 1.39
C ALA A 71 -7.57 6.77 1.98
N THR A 72 -8.76 6.46 2.49
CA THR A 72 -9.07 5.15 3.05
C THR A 72 -10.45 4.70 2.57
N LEU A 73 -10.54 3.44 2.14
CA LEU A 73 -11.80 2.79 1.79
C LEU A 73 -12.01 1.61 2.71
N HIS A 74 -13.12 1.62 3.46
CA HIS A 74 -13.48 0.52 4.35
C HIS A 74 -14.35 -0.51 3.62
N GLY A 75 -14.19 -1.78 3.95
CA GLY A 75 -15.03 -2.86 3.47
C GLY A 75 -14.72 -3.42 2.09
N PRO A 76 -13.47 -3.41 1.60
CA PRO A 76 -13.15 -4.04 0.30
C PRO A 76 -13.01 -5.56 0.45
N GLU A 77 -14.01 -6.23 0.99
CA GLU A 77 -13.93 -7.63 1.44
C GLU A 77 -13.63 -8.63 0.33
N HIS A 78 -14.04 -8.33 -0.90
CA HIS A 78 -13.85 -9.22 -2.05
C HIS A 78 -12.61 -8.88 -2.86
N THR A 79 -11.87 -7.86 -2.47
CA THR A 79 -10.65 -7.46 -3.16
C THR A 79 -9.49 -8.35 -2.75
N ARG A 80 -8.74 -8.85 -3.73
CA ARG A 80 -7.57 -9.71 -3.54
C ARG A 80 -6.28 -9.00 -3.90
N GLU A 81 -6.33 -8.13 -4.89
CA GLU A 81 -5.17 -7.40 -5.40
C GLU A 81 -5.55 -5.95 -5.65
N VAL A 82 -4.56 -5.09 -5.57
CA VAL A 82 -4.71 -3.67 -5.88
C VAL A 82 -3.64 -3.24 -6.87
N LEU A 83 -4.01 -2.33 -7.77
CA LEU A 83 -3.08 -1.70 -8.69
C LEU A 83 -3.25 -0.19 -8.56
N THR A 84 -2.20 0.47 -8.09
CA THR A 84 -2.17 1.92 -7.96
C THR A 84 -1.95 2.55 -9.33
N ARG A 85 -2.65 3.64 -9.59
CA ARG A 85 -2.49 4.44 -10.81
C ARG A 85 -1.79 5.76 -10.47
N ALA A 86 -1.22 6.38 -11.48
CA ALA A 86 -0.41 7.59 -11.30
C ALA A 86 -1.20 8.78 -10.74
N ASP A 87 -2.51 8.81 -10.91
CA ASP A 87 -3.39 9.86 -10.38
C ASP A 87 -3.86 9.61 -8.94
N GLY A 88 -3.41 8.52 -8.31
CA GLY A 88 -3.81 8.13 -6.97
C GLY A 88 -5.05 7.25 -6.90
N SER A 89 -5.69 6.97 -8.03
CA SER A 89 -6.78 6.00 -8.06
C SER A 89 -6.23 4.58 -7.94
N VAL A 90 -7.07 3.66 -7.48
CA VAL A 90 -6.67 2.27 -7.24
C VAL A 90 -7.67 1.34 -7.91
N LEU A 91 -7.15 0.46 -8.76
CA LEU A 91 -7.94 -0.63 -9.32
C LEU A 91 -7.93 -1.79 -8.33
N MET A 92 -9.12 -2.16 -7.84
CA MET A 92 -9.31 -3.26 -6.90
C MET A 92 -9.79 -4.49 -7.67
N ILE A 93 -9.03 -5.57 -7.58
CA ILE A 93 -9.29 -6.79 -8.34
C ILE A 93 -9.72 -7.89 -7.38
N GLY A 94 -10.92 -8.42 -7.60
CA GLY A 94 -11.44 -9.59 -6.91
C GLY A 94 -11.44 -10.82 -7.81
N ALA A 95 -12.08 -11.89 -7.35
CA ALA A 95 -12.15 -13.15 -8.11
C ALA A 95 -12.95 -12.98 -9.41
N ASP A 96 -14.04 -12.21 -9.37
CA ASP A 96 -14.99 -12.08 -10.48
C ASP A 96 -15.27 -10.63 -10.87
N SER A 97 -14.57 -9.68 -10.28
CA SER A 97 -14.87 -8.26 -10.49
C SER A 97 -13.63 -7.39 -10.38
N ALA A 98 -13.71 -6.21 -10.96
CA ALA A 98 -12.72 -5.16 -10.80
C ALA A 98 -13.45 -3.84 -10.57
N GLU A 99 -13.04 -3.07 -9.57
CA GLU A 99 -13.61 -1.78 -9.23
C GLU A 99 -12.51 -0.74 -9.13
N LEU A 100 -12.84 0.50 -9.49
CA LEU A 100 -11.91 1.62 -9.39
C LEU A 100 -12.28 2.48 -8.20
N PHE A 101 -11.34 2.66 -7.28
CA PHE A 101 -11.45 3.59 -6.16
C PHE A 101 -10.84 4.93 -6.56
N LEU A 102 -11.66 5.98 -6.52
CA LEU A 102 -11.24 7.35 -6.81
C LEU A 102 -11.21 8.12 -5.50
N PRO A 103 -10.02 8.33 -4.94
CA PRO A 103 -9.89 9.08 -3.68
C PRO A 103 -10.35 10.52 -3.79
#